data_e694b6fdc5dd9b58f71d222115836d94
#
_entry.id   e694b6fdc5dd9b58f71d222115836d94
#
_cell.length_a   1.000
_cell.length_b   1.000
_cell.length_c   1.000
_cell.angle_alpha   90.00
_cell.angle_beta   90.00
_cell.angle_gamma   90.00
#
_symmetry.space_group_name_H-M   'P 1'
#
loop_
_entity.id
_entity.type
_entity.pdbx_description
1 polymer ?
#
loop_
_entity_poly.entity_id
_entity_poly.type
_entity_poly.pdbx_seq_one_letter_code
_entity_poly.pdbx_strand_id
1 'polypeptide(L)'
;QFSIAFNELTVSESIKTSINLRVKTESKTHLNEIYDIIIEQTGLGELTDRRVSVLSGGQKRRLSLALELVTNPKLLLCDEVTSGLDPKSENEIVSLMHSLSNTANRLIINVTHSLNNLDLYDSVVVLYDGYTVYHGPPSNLNHYFSVNSAEEIYPMLTKRSNLEWHNSWLKHRKKYEEDLLSQSISSEPNENQANTLRPANAINQFFALSLRRWKIFLRDKTQIILHLGMLFLFPILVALFGFDGIDQPKSMPNQTNENIIDQLNYQVSVSQSHVKIGSLISGLVMFQVILLTLMASNNSSREIAGEREILEKEKFSGLHISSYIF
;
A
#
# COMPACT_ATOMS: atom_id res chain seq x y z
N GLN A 1 6.59 10.28 -2.43
CA GLN A 1 5.38 9.79 -1.74
C GLN A 1 5.68 8.54 -0.94
N PHE A 2 4.94 8.34 0.16
CA PHE A 2 5.22 7.31 1.16
C PHE A 2 5.12 5.89 0.60
N SER A 3 5.91 4.99 1.15
CA SER A 3 5.90 3.57 0.84
C SER A 3 4.50 2.98 1.08
N ILE A 4 3.84 2.59 0.00
CA ILE A 4 2.52 1.99 0.06
C ILE A 4 2.71 0.48 0.12
N ALA A 5 2.97 -0.03 1.32
CA ALA A 5 3.03 -1.44 1.63
C ALA A 5 2.37 -1.69 2.99
N PHE A 6 1.75 -2.85 3.14
CA PHE A 6 1.09 -3.22 4.40
C PHE A 6 2.11 -3.47 5.51
N ASN A 7 1.94 -2.80 6.63
CA ASN A 7 2.84 -2.86 7.79
C ASN A 7 2.94 -4.27 8.42
N GLU A 8 1.90 -5.07 8.30
CA GLU A 8 1.77 -6.41 8.86
C GLU A 8 2.49 -7.49 8.06
N LEU A 9 2.78 -7.20 6.78
CA LEU A 9 3.48 -8.12 5.89
C LEU A 9 4.99 -8.05 6.09
N THR A 10 5.68 -9.15 5.76
CA THR A 10 7.14 -9.12 5.61
C THR A 10 7.54 -8.55 4.24
N VAL A 11 8.82 -8.20 4.09
CA VAL A 11 9.39 -7.76 2.81
C VAL A 11 9.13 -8.81 1.73
N SER A 12 9.45 -10.08 2.03
CA SER A 12 9.24 -11.21 1.12
C SER A 12 7.78 -11.37 0.71
N GLU A 13 6.86 -11.28 1.66
CA GLU A 13 5.42 -11.38 1.38
C GLU A 13 4.90 -10.23 0.54
N SER A 14 5.36 -9.01 0.79
CA SER A 14 4.99 -7.83 0.02
C SER A 14 5.42 -7.97 -1.44
N ILE A 15 6.67 -8.38 -1.70
CA ILE A 15 7.19 -8.57 -3.06
C ILE A 15 6.46 -9.73 -3.76
N LYS A 16 6.34 -10.91 -3.11
CA LYS A 16 5.65 -12.08 -3.71
C LYS A 16 4.17 -11.79 -4.00
N THR A 17 3.50 -11.04 -3.14
CA THR A 17 2.12 -10.60 -3.40
C THR A 17 2.07 -9.67 -4.61
N SER A 18 2.98 -8.69 -4.71
CA SER A 18 3.06 -7.78 -5.86
C SER A 18 3.32 -8.54 -7.17
N ILE A 19 4.20 -9.56 -7.16
CA ILE A 19 4.42 -10.43 -8.32
C ILE A 19 3.12 -11.12 -8.73
N ASN A 20 2.42 -11.75 -7.80
CA ASN A 20 1.17 -12.46 -8.10
C ASN A 20 0.04 -11.54 -8.60
N LEU A 21 0.04 -10.27 -8.18
CA LEU A 21 -0.95 -9.29 -8.63
C LEU A 21 -0.66 -8.72 -10.02
N ARG A 22 0.62 -8.57 -10.38
CA ARG A 22 1.02 -7.84 -11.60
C ARG A 22 1.49 -8.74 -12.72
N VAL A 23 2.02 -9.93 -12.38
CA VAL A 23 2.67 -10.82 -13.34
C VAL A 23 1.98 -12.19 -13.36
N LYS A 24 1.70 -12.70 -14.56
CA LYS A 24 1.23 -14.07 -14.73
C LYS A 24 2.40 -15.02 -14.53
N THR A 25 2.46 -15.67 -13.37
CA THR A 25 3.46 -16.69 -13.06
C THR A 25 2.94 -18.06 -13.51
N GLU A 26 3.78 -18.80 -14.26
CA GLU A 26 3.41 -20.14 -14.77
C GLU A 26 3.69 -21.23 -13.73
N SER A 27 4.62 -20.97 -12.81
CA SER A 27 5.02 -21.91 -11.77
C SER A 27 5.56 -21.17 -10.52
N LYS A 28 5.71 -21.91 -9.42
CA LYS A 28 6.39 -21.39 -8.22
C LYS A 28 7.87 -21.08 -8.48
N THR A 29 8.52 -21.84 -9.36
CA THR A 29 9.91 -21.61 -9.77
C THR A 29 10.04 -20.26 -10.46
N HIS A 30 9.20 -19.97 -11.45
CA HIS A 30 9.18 -18.67 -12.15
C HIS A 30 8.91 -17.49 -11.19
N LEU A 31 8.01 -17.66 -10.22
CA LEU A 31 7.78 -16.65 -9.18
C LEU A 31 9.05 -16.40 -8.36
N ASN A 32 9.74 -17.47 -7.94
CA ASN A 32 10.95 -17.34 -7.14
C ASN A 32 12.11 -16.74 -7.96
N GLU A 33 12.24 -17.05 -9.23
CA GLU A 33 13.23 -16.42 -10.12
C GLU A 33 13.04 -14.90 -10.19
N ILE A 34 11.80 -14.44 -10.42
CA ILE A 34 11.50 -13.00 -10.42
C ILE A 34 11.81 -12.39 -9.04
N TYR A 35 11.41 -13.08 -7.98
CA TYR A 35 11.65 -12.63 -6.61
C TYR A 35 13.14 -12.49 -6.30
N ASP A 36 13.94 -13.48 -6.65
CA ASP A 36 15.38 -13.51 -6.36
C ASP A 36 16.11 -12.39 -7.12
N ILE A 37 15.75 -12.16 -8.39
CA ILE A 37 16.27 -11.04 -9.19
C ILE A 37 15.97 -9.70 -8.50
N ILE A 38 14.73 -9.50 -8.03
CA ILE A 38 14.34 -8.23 -7.37
C ILE A 38 15.10 -8.04 -6.07
N ILE A 39 15.22 -9.10 -5.26
CA ILE A 39 15.96 -9.08 -3.99
C ILE A 39 17.42 -8.71 -4.22
N GLU A 40 18.05 -9.32 -5.20
CA GLU A 40 19.44 -9.05 -5.57
C GLU A 40 19.60 -7.60 -6.04
N GLN A 41 18.77 -7.16 -7.00
CA GLN A 41 18.82 -5.80 -7.54
C GLN A 41 18.62 -4.71 -6.48
N THR A 42 17.78 -4.97 -5.47
CA THR A 42 17.44 -3.95 -4.45
C THR A 42 18.23 -4.09 -3.15
N GLY A 43 19.03 -5.14 -3.00
CA GLY A 43 19.82 -5.37 -1.79
C GLY A 43 18.98 -5.62 -0.54
N LEU A 44 17.79 -6.24 -0.69
CA LEU A 44 16.86 -6.51 0.42
C LEU A 44 17.06 -7.91 1.05
N GLY A 45 18.09 -8.65 0.69
CA GLY A 45 18.30 -10.05 1.10
C GLY A 45 18.21 -10.29 2.61
N GLU A 46 18.89 -9.47 3.41
CA GLU A 46 18.91 -9.61 4.88
C GLU A 46 17.60 -9.15 5.56
N LEU A 47 16.70 -8.53 4.82
CA LEU A 47 15.47 -7.92 5.34
C LEU A 47 14.21 -8.72 4.98
N THR A 48 14.33 -9.81 4.24
CA THR A 48 13.21 -10.57 3.66
C THR A 48 12.16 -10.99 4.67
N ASP A 49 12.57 -11.40 5.87
CA ASP A 49 11.69 -11.88 6.93
C ASP A 49 11.23 -10.76 7.89
N ARG A 50 11.77 -9.55 7.73
CA ARG A 50 11.36 -8.41 8.56
C ARG A 50 10.01 -7.87 8.12
N ARG A 51 9.18 -7.48 9.09
CA ARG A 51 7.92 -6.78 8.82
C ARG A 51 8.19 -5.38 8.30
N VAL A 52 7.33 -4.89 7.41
CA VAL A 52 7.41 -3.54 6.86
C VAL A 52 7.32 -2.47 7.96
N SER A 53 6.56 -2.73 9.03
CA SER A 53 6.42 -1.81 10.18
C SER A 53 7.75 -1.46 10.86
N VAL A 54 8.72 -2.37 10.88
CA VAL A 54 10.01 -2.19 11.59
C VAL A 54 11.16 -1.72 10.67
N LEU A 55 10.88 -1.48 9.40
CA LEU A 55 11.87 -0.99 8.44
C LEU A 55 12.15 0.51 8.66
N SER A 56 13.43 0.91 8.47
CA SER A 56 13.81 2.32 8.40
C SER A 56 13.23 3.02 7.16
N GLY A 57 13.28 4.35 7.12
CA GLY A 57 12.80 5.14 5.98
C GLY A 57 13.46 4.72 4.66
N GLY A 58 14.79 4.61 4.63
CA GLY A 58 15.54 4.16 3.45
C GLY A 58 15.20 2.72 3.03
N GLN A 59 15.04 1.79 4.00
CA GLN A 59 14.62 0.42 3.71
C GLN A 59 13.21 0.35 3.14
N LYS A 60 12.27 1.19 3.62
CA LYS A 60 10.92 1.32 3.03
C LYS A 60 10.98 1.86 1.61
N ARG A 61 11.87 2.81 1.31
CA ARG A 61 12.07 3.32 -0.06
C ARG A 61 12.63 2.24 -0.98
N ARG A 62 13.62 1.45 -0.53
CA ARG A 62 14.10 0.28 -1.29
C ARG A 62 13.00 -0.72 -1.57
N LEU A 63 12.16 -1.03 -0.58
CA LEU A 63 11.00 -1.90 -0.79
C LEU A 63 10.03 -1.30 -1.82
N SER A 64 9.76 0.00 -1.76
CA SER A 64 8.93 0.66 -2.76
C SER A 64 9.47 0.53 -4.18
N LEU A 65 10.78 0.72 -4.37
CA LEU A 65 11.43 0.47 -5.66
C LEU A 65 11.31 -0.99 -6.07
N ALA A 66 11.55 -1.93 -5.16
CA ALA A 66 11.40 -3.36 -5.42
C ALA A 66 9.99 -3.72 -5.93
N LEU A 67 8.94 -3.13 -5.35
CA LEU A 67 7.57 -3.35 -5.77
C LEU A 67 7.29 -2.81 -7.18
N GLU A 68 7.92 -1.71 -7.59
CA GLU A 68 7.76 -1.20 -8.96
C GLU A 68 8.59 -2.00 -9.99
N LEU A 69 9.69 -2.61 -9.57
CA LEU A 69 10.54 -3.43 -10.44
C LEU A 69 9.92 -4.77 -10.83
N VAL A 70 8.86 -5.20 -10.16
CA VAL A 70 8.19 -6.50 -10.39
C VAL A 70 7.79 -6.72 -11.86
N THR A 71 7.38 -5.68 -12.56
CA THR A 71 6.98 -5.74 -13.98
C THR A 71 8.13 -5.51 -14.94
N ASN A 72 9.36 -5.38 -14.44
CA ASN A 72 10.56 -5.04 -15.20
C ASN A 72 10.35 -3.83 -16.15
N PRO A 73 9.96 -2.66 -15.63
CA PRO A 73 9.63 -1.50 -16.46
C PRO A 73 10.88 -0.94 -17.13
N LYS A 74 10.75 -0.51 -18.39
CA LYS A 74 11.81 0.21 -19.11
C LYS A 74 11.92 1.69 -18.72
N LEU A 75 10.84 2.27 -18.21
CA LEU A 75 10.78 3.64 -17.71
C LEU A 75 10.32 3.62 -16.26
N LEU A 76 11.09 4.25 -15.38
CA LEU A 76 10.75 4.44 -13.96
C LEU A 76 10.70 5.94 -13.66
N LEU A 77 9.54 6.41 -13.20
CA LEU A 77 9.34 7.80 -12.77
C LEU A 77 9.38 7.84 -11.24
N CYS A 78 10.34 8.59 -10.72
CA CYS A 78 10.57 8.76 -9.29
C CYS A 78 10.27 10.20 -8.91
N ASP A 79 9.35 10.41 -7.96
CA ASP A 79 8.98 11.73 -7.47
C ASP A 79 9.36 11.83 -5.99
N GLU A 80 10.39 12.65 -5.71
CA GLU A 80 10.93 12.92 -4.38
C GLU A 80 11.21 11.66 -3.53
N VAL A 81 11.72 10.60 -4.14
CA VAL A 81 11.93 9.31 -3.44
C VAL A 81 12.97 9.40 -2.32
N THR A 82 13.81 10.41 -2.31
CA THR A 82 14.85 10.66 -1.29
C THR A 82 14.44 11.67 -0.22
N SER A 83 13.27 12.31 -0.38
CA SER A 83 12.79 13.32 0.56
C SER A 83 12.63 12.76 1.97
N GLY A 84 13.17 13.49 2.97
CA GLY A 84 13.10 13.11 4.38
C GLY A 84 14.03 11.96 4.79
N LEU A 85 14.97 11.57 3.94
CA LEU A 85 16.01 10.61 4.28
C LEU A 85 17.25 11.34 4.85
N ASP A 86 18.02 10.63 5.68
CA ASP A 86 19.34 11.06 6.05
C ASP A 86 20.32 10.97 4.86
N PRO A 87 21.43 11.72 4.85
CA PRO A 87 22.35 11.79 3.70
C PRO A 87 22.92 10.43 3.26
N LYS A 88 23.10 9.51 4.20
CA LYS A 88 23.60 8.17 3.91
C LYS A 88 22.53 7.36 3.15
N SER A 89 21.31 7.35 3.68
CA SER A 89 20.17 6.66 3.05
C SER A 89 19.83 7.26 1.68
N GLU A 90 19.93 8.58 1.53
CA GLU A 90 19.78 9.26 0.25
C GLU A 90 20.79 8.76 -0.78
N ASN A 91 22.08 8.79 -0.44
CA ASN A 91 23.16 8.30 -1.31
C ASN A 91 22.93 6.82 -1.70
N GLU A 92 22.54 5.97 -0.77
CA GLU A 92 22.24 4.57 -1.03
C GLU A 92 21.09 4.39 -2.04
N ILE A 93 20.05 5.21 -1.98
CA ILE A 93 18.92 5.16 -2.93
C ILE A 93 19.33 5.68 -4.31
N VAL A 94 20.06 6.80 -4.38
CA VAL A 94 20.54 7.35 -5.67
C VAL A 94 21.51 6.38 -6.34
N SER A 95 22.46 5.79 -5.58
CA SER A 95 23.38 4.77 -6.07
C SER A 95 22.63 3.52 -6.58
N LEU A 96 21.57 3.11 -5.89
CA LEU A 96 20.71 2.02 -6.32
C LEU A 96 20.03 2.36 -7.66
N MET A 97 19.45 3.55 -7.81
CA MET A 97 18.83 4.00 -9.06
C MET A 97 19.85 4.03 -10.21
N HIS A 98 21.07 4.55 -9.98
CA HIS A 98 22.14 4.55 -10.95
C HIS A 98 22.53 3.11 -11.37
N SER A 99 22.68 2.19 -10.43
CA SER A 99 22.93 0.78 -10.73
C SER A 99 21.81 0.14 -11.55
N LEU A 100 20.54 0.43 -11.23
CA LEU A 100 19.38 -0.09 -11.94
C LEU A 100 19.26 0.45 -13.38
N SER A 101 19.68 1.69 -13.65
CA SER A 101 19.71 2.23 -15.01
C SER A 101 20.72 1.50 -15.87
N ASN A 102 21.93 1.28 -15.35
CA ASN A 102 23.03 0.66 -16.09
C ASN A 102 22.81 -0.83 -16.33
N THR A 103 22.32 -1.57 -15.33
CA THR A 103 22.21 -3.04 -15.40
C THR A 103 21.10 -3.50 -16.33
N ALA A 104 19.98 -2.80 -16.39
CA ALA A 104 18.77 -3.25 -17.07
C ALA A 104 18.38 -2.39 -18.31
N ASN A 105 19.27 -1.52 -18.79
CA ASN A 105 18.98 -0.56 -19.87
C ASN A 105 17.63 0.15 -19.63
N ARG A 106 17.50 0.73 -18.44
CA ARG A 106 16.26 1.33 -17.93
C ARG A 106 16.42 2.84 -17.84
N LEU A 107 15.46 3.58 -18.36
CA LEU A 107 15.38 5.03 -18.16
C LEU A 107 14.75 5.32 -16.79
N ILE A 108 15.49 6.05 -15.94
CA ILE A 108 14.99 6.49 -14.63
C ILE A 108 14.95 8.01 -14.64
N ILE A 109 13.78 8.58 -14.44
CA ILE A 109 13.59 10.03 -14.29
C ILE A 109 13.27 10.28 -12.82
N ASN A 110 14.18 10.97 -12.12
CA ASN A 110 14.02 11.32 -10.73
C ASN A 110 13.77 12.82 -10.55
N VAL A 111 12.62 13.18 -10.01
CA VAL A 111 12.33 14.56 -9.59
C VAL A 111 12.79 14.71 -8.15
N THR A 112 13.68 15.67 -7.89
CA THR A 112 14.23 15.92 -6.57
C THR A 112 14.55 17.40 -6.38
N HIS A 113 14.50 17.86 -5.15
CA HIS A 113 15.02 19.16 -4.74
C HIS A 113 16.40 19.04 -4.08
N SER A 114 16.90 17.83 -3.88
CA SER A 114 18.24 17.61 -3.36
C SER A 114 19.29 17.74 -4.44
N LEU A 115 20.33 18.49 -4.16
CA LEU A 115 21.48 18.70 -5.03
C LEU A 115 22.66 17.79 -4.67
N ASN A 116 22.46 16.89 -3.70
CA ASN A 116 23.46 15.88 -3.35
C ASN A 116 23.53 14.80 -4.44
N ASN A 117 24.70 14.24 -4.61
CA ASN A 117 24.94 13.09 -5.51
C ASN A 117 24.53 13.35 -6.99
N LEU A 118 24.62 14.60 -7.46
CA LEU A 118 24.33 14.95 -8.84
C LEU A 118 25.24 14.23 -9.85
N ASP A 119 26.45 13.89 -9.43
CA ASP A 119 27.45 13.13 -10.19
C ASP A 119 27.02 11.71 -10.55
N LEU A 120 26.02 11.15 -9.84
CA LEU A 120 25.43 9.85 -10.14
C LEU A 120 24.35 9.89 -11.22
N TYR A 121 23.97 11.06 -11.70
CA TYR A 121 23.02 11.21 -12.80
C TYR A 121 23.72 11.44 -14.15
N ASP A 122 23.22 10.81 -15.19
CA ASP A 122 23.76 11.00 -16.55
C ASP A 122 23.43 12.38 -17.07
N SER A 123 22.29 12.93 -16.68
CA SER A 123 21.82 14.25 -17.12
C SER A 123 20.93 14.91 -16.06
N VAL A 124 20.96 16.22 -16.02
CA VAL A 124 20.13 17.06 -15.14
C VAL A 124 19.31 18.03 -15.96
N VAL A 125 18.03 18.13 -15.63
CA VAL A 125 17.12 19.16 -16.15
C VAL A 125 16.75 20.11 -15.01
N VAL A 126 17.03 21.40 -15.17
CA VAL A 126 16.59 22.43 -14.22
C VAL A 126 15.39 23.17 -14.78
N LEU A 127 14.30 23.13 -14.02
CA LEU A 127 13.05 23.85 -14.31
C LEU A 127 12.92 25.05 -13.38
N TYR A 128 12.60 26.20 -13.93
CA TYR A 128 12.31 27.40 -13.17
C TYR A 128 11.03 28.05 -13.68
N ASP A 129 10.02 28.15 -12.82
CA ASP A 129 8.71 28.72 -13.15
C ASP A 129 8.07 28.14 -14.42
N GLY A 130 8.16 26.82 -14.62
CA GLY A 130 7.61 26.11 -15.77
C GLY A 130 8.49 26.14 -17.04
N TYR A 131 9.63 26.81 -17.01
CA TYR A 131 10.56 26.88 -18.15
C TYR A 131 11.80 26.03 -17.89
N THR A 132 12.25 25.33 -18.94
CA THR A 132 13.57 24.69 -18.91
C THR A 132 14.65 25.76 -19.02
N VAL A 133 15.54 25.79 -18.02
CA VAL A 133 16.64 26.75 -17.92
C VAL A 133 18.03 26.09 -18.06
N TYR A 134 18.07 24.77 -17.94
CA TYR A 134 19.24 23.95 -18.20
C TYR A 134 18.84 22.50 -18.52
N HIS A 135 19.56 21.85 -19.43
CA HIS A 135 19.54 20.41 -19.65
C HIS A 135 20.92 19.97 -20.14
N GLY A 136 21.60 19.15 -19.37
CA GLY A 136 22.95 18.75 -19.70
C GLY A 136 23.60 17.89 -18.64
N PRO A 137 24.89 17.54 -18.81
CA PRO A 137 25.64 16.80 -17.83
C PRO A 137 25.73 17.56 -16.49
N PRO A 138 25.68 16.86 -15.34
CA PRO A 138 25.87 17.49 -14.02
C PRO A 138 27.17 18.28 -13.90
N SER A 139 28.24 17.80 -14.54
CA SER A 139 29.56 18.44 -14.52
C SER A 139 29.57 19.88 -15.08
N ASN A 140 28.69 20.19 -15.99
CA ASN A 140 28.59 21.50 -16.62
C ASN A 140 27.63 22.47 -15.89
N LEU A 141 26.90 21.98 -14.88
CA LEU A 141 25.86 22.71 -14.17
C LEU A 141 26.41 23.98 -13.50
N ASN A 142 27.47 23.85 -12.71
CA ASN A 142 28.09 24.95 -12.00
C ASN A 142 28.68 26.00 -12.96
N HIS A 143 29.29 25.54 -14.07
CA HIS A 143 29.82 26.41 -15.10
C HIS A 143 28.72 27.24 -15.78
N TYR A 144 27.59 26.59 -16.12
CA TYR A 144 26.47 27.27 -16.80
C TYR A 144 25.86 28.37 -15.94
N PHE A 145 25.64 28.11 -14.66
CA PHE A 145 25.08 29.10 -13.72
C PHE A 145 26.13 30.06 -13.15
N SER A 146 27.43 29.86 -13.46
CA SER A 146 28.57 30.66 -12.92
C SER A 146 28.58 30.68 -11.38
N VAL A 147 28.42 29.48 -10.79
CA VAL A 147 28.42 29.26 -9.34
C VAL A 147 29.56 28.32 -8.93
N ASN A 148 29.97 28.37 -7.67
CA ASN A 148 31.01 27.47 -7.13
C ASN A 148 30.44 26.13 -6.68
N SER A 149 29.21 26.11 -6.21
CA SER A 149 28.53 24.90 -5.75
C SER A 149 27.08 24.85 -6.26
N ALA A 150 26.51 23.65 -6.32
CA ALA A 150 25.16 23.46 -6.83
C ALA A 150 24.09 24.17 -5.97
N GLU A 151 24.33 24.31 -4.65
CA GLU A 151 23.41 24.99 -3.72
C GLU A 151 23.22 26.46 -4.05
N GLU A 152 24.23 27.10 -4.69
CA GLU A 152 24.17 28.51 -5.11
C GLU A 152 23.23 28.71 -6.32
N ILE A 153 22.79 27.65 -6.98
CA ILE A 153 21.90 27.72 -8.15
C ILE A 153 20.55 28.34 -7.76
N TYR A 154 19.96 27.93 -6.65
CA TYR A 154 18.66 28.45 -6.20
C TYR A 154 18.68 29.99 -6.00
N PRO A 155 19.63 30.57 -5.23
CA PRO A 155 19.72 32.02 -5.14
C PRO A 155 20.10 32.70 -6.48
N MET A 156 20.82 32.00 -7.38
CA MET A 156 21.16 32.54 -8.69
C MET A 156 19.94 32.64 -9.61
N LEU A 157 19.04 31.64 -9.58
CA LEU A 157 17.83 31.64 -10.37
C LEU A 157 16.94 32.87 -10.11
N THR A 158 16.86 33.34 -8.85
CA THR A 158 16.07 34.50 -8.48
C THR A 158 16.62 35.84 -8.98
N LYS A 159 17.88 35.90 -9.45
CA LYS A 159 18.52 37.14 -9.93
C LYS A 159 18.06 37.55 -11.34
N ARG A 160 17.43 36.65 -12.09
CA ARG A 160 16.89 36.92 -13.45
C ARG A 160 15.49 36.36 -13.56
N SER A 161 14.71 36.89 -14.49
CA SER A 161 13.40 36.36 -14.78
C SER A 161 13.49 34.97 -15.44
N ASN A 162 12.42 34.16 -15.30
CA ASN A 162 12.31 32.85 -15.93
C ASN A 162 12.52 32.90 -17.46
N LEU A 163 11.97 33.92 -18.11
CA LEU A 163 12.12 34.12 -19.57
C LEU A 163 13.56 34.47 -20.00
N GLU A 164 14.28 35.26 -19.19
CA GLU A 164 15.68 35.57 -19.45
C GLU A 164 16.55 34.33 -19.34
N TRP A 165 16.32 33.50 -18.31
CA TRP A 165 17.00 32.21 -18.15
C TRP A 165 16.69 31.28 -19.32
N HIS A 166 15.42 31.16 -19.70
CA HIS A 166 14.98 30.30 -20.80
C HIS A 166 15.60 30.75 -22.13
N ASN A 167 15.59 32.06 -22.44
CA ASN A 167 16.21 32.59 -23.63
C ASN A 167 17.74 32.39 -23.64
N SER A 168 18.40 32.51 -22.50
CA SER A 168 19.81 32.16 -22.36
C SER A 168 20.05 30.68 -22.66
N TRP A 169 19.20 29.80 -22.13
CA TRP A 169 19.27 28.37 -22.38
C TRP A 169 19.12 28.06 -23.89
N LEU A 170 18.12 28.61 -24.55
CA LEU A 170 17.89 28.40 -25.99
C LEU A 170 19.11 28.79 -26.85
N LYS A 171 19.89 29.77 -26.43
CA LYS A 171 21.13 30.19 -27.14
C LYS A 171 22.27 29.19 -26.96
N HIS A 172 22.37 28.57 -25.81
CA HIS A 172 23.52 27.73 -25.45
C HIS A 172 23.24 26.21 -25.51
N ARG A 173 21.95 25.79 -25.64
CA ARG A 173 21.53 24.39 -25.51
C ARG A 173 22.30 23.43 -26.43
N LYS A 174 22.60 23.80 -27.66
CA LYS A 174 23.29 22.92 -28.61
C LYS A 174 24.62 22.41 -28.11
N LYS A 175 25.39 23.24 -27.43
CA LYS A 175 26.70 22.87 -26.87
C LYS A 175 26.52 21.76 -25.79
N TYR A 176 25.56 21.92 -24.90
CA TYR A 176 25.33 20.97 -23.76
C TYR A 176 24.63 19.70 -24.22
N GLU A 177 23.76 19.78 -25.25
CA GLU A 177 23.13 18.62 -25.90
C GLU A 177 24.17 17.76 -26.66
N GLU A 178 25.14 18.39 -27.34
CA GLU A 178 26.24 17.69 -28.01
C GLU A 178 27.14 16.96 -26.97
N ASP A 179 27.40 17.58 -25.84
CA ASP A 179 28.17 16.97 -24.75
C ASP A 179 27.44 15.70 -24.21
N LEU A 180 26.12 15.74 -24.05
CA LEU A 180 25.30 14.56 -23.66
C LEU A 180 25.38 13.45 -24.71
N LEU A 181 25.23 13.77 -25.97
CA LEU A 181 25.27 12.79 -27.08
C LEU A 181 26.65 12.13 -27.18
N SER A 182 27.72 12.87 -26.96
CA SER A 182 29.08 12.32 -26.99
C SER A 182 29.34 11.32 -25.85
N GLN A 183 28.71 11.53 -24.66
CA GLN A 183 28.80 10.60 -23.53
C GLN A 183 27.94 9.35 -23.72
N SER A 184 26.79 9.46 -24.39
CA SER A 184 25.86 8.34 -24.59
C SER A 184 26.26 7.35 -25.70
N ILE A 185 27.12 7.74 -26.66
CA ILE A 185 27.56 6.88 -27.76
C ILE A 185 28.50 5.74 -27.30
N SER A 186 29.04 5.81 -26.09
CA SER A 186 29.91 4.76 -25.53
C SER A 186 29.18 3.52 -24.98
N SER A 187 27.86 3.54 -24.93
CA SER A 187 27.05 2.41 -24.45
C SER A 187 26.35 1.73 -25.62
N GLU A 188 26.89 0.63 -26.13
CA GLU A 188 26.16 -0.22 -27.09
C GLU A 188 24.83 -0.68 -26.42
N PRO A 189 23.69 -0.58 -27.13
CA PRO A 189 22.45 -1.10 -26.63
C PRO A 189 22.54 -2.63 -26.54
N ASN A 190 22.63 -3.15 -25.33
CA ASN A 190 22.52 -4.58 -25.10
C ASN A 190 21.06 -4.97 -25.42
N GLU A 191 20.84 -5.54 -26.62
CA GLU A 191 19.55 -6.10 -27.06
C GLU A 191 19.21 -7.38 -26.25
N ASN A 192 19.18 -7.29 -24.95
CA ASN A 192 18.53 -8.31 -24.15
C ASN A 192 17.03 -8.14 -24.36
N GLN A 193 16.45 -9.04 -25.14
CA GLN A 193 15.03 -9.16 -25.41
C GLN A 193 14.27 -8.97 -24.11
N ALA A 194 13.57 -7.83 -24.00
CA ALA A 194 12.69 -7.58 -22.90
C ALA A 194 11.60 -8.65 -22.95
N ASN A 195 11.73 -9.69 -22.15
CA ASN A 195 10.63 -10.61 -21.87
C ASN A 195 9.52 -9.75 -21.26
N THR A 196 8.55 -9.36 -22.08
CA THR A 196 7.37 -8.64 -21.63
C THR A 196 6.58 -9.59 -20.75
N LEU A 197 6.69 -9.41 -19.46
CA LEU A 197 5.95 -10.21 -18.49
C LEU A 197 4.44 -10.00 -18.74
N ARG A 198 3.71 -11.09 -18.88
CA ARG A 198 2.26 -11.03 -19.12
C ARG A 198 1.54 -10.61 -17.85
N PRO A 199 0.48 -9.77 -17.94
CA PRO A 199 -0.29 -9.38 -16.77
C PRO A 199 -1.01 -10.57 -16.13
N ALA A 200 -1.18 -10.52 -14.81
CA ALA A 200 -1.89 -11.55 -14.07
C ALA A 200 -3.38 -11.57 -14.39
N ASN A 201 -3.99 -12.74 -14.38
CA ASN A 201 -5.43 -12.90 -14.59
C ASN A 201 -6.22 -12.46 -13.35
N ALA A 202 -7.46 -11.98 -13.53
CA ALA A 202 -8.35 -11.54 -12.45
C ALA A 202 -8.55 -12.60 -11.35
N ILE A 203 -8.67 -13.86 -11.71
CA ILE A 203 -8.84 -14.97 -10.75
C ILE A 203 -7.59 -15.13 -9.87
N ASN A 204 -6.39 -15.09 -10.46
CA ASN A 204 -5.14 -15.18 -9.70
C ASN A 204 -4.98 -13.97 -8.77
N GLN A 205 -5.35 -12.78 -9.23
CA GLN A 205 -5.37 -11.57 -8.43
C GLN A 205 -6.32 -11.70 -7.24
N PHE A 206 -7.53 -12.22 -7.45
CA PHE A 206 -8.50 -12.48 -6.37
C PHE A 206 -7.91 -13.40 -5.28
N PHE A 207 -7.31 -14.53 -5.66
CA PHE A 207 -6.69 -15.43 -4.68
C PHE A 207 -5.50 -14.79 -3.97
N ALA A 208 -4.67 -14.01 -4.67
CA ALA A 208 -3.55 -13.29 -4.08
C ALA A 208 -4.03 -12.25 -3.07
N LEU A 209 -5.09 -11.49 -3.39
CA LEU A 209 -5.72 -10.51 -2.49
C LEU A 209 -6.34 -11.19 -1.27
N SER A 210 -7.08 -12.27 -1.47
CA SER A 210 -7.71 -13.04 -0.39
C SER A 210 -6.67 -13.61 0.58
N LEU A 211 -5.60 -14.22 0.07
CA LEU A 211 -4.51 -14.73 0.91
C LEU A 211 -3.79 -13.60 1.67
N ARG A 212 -3.55 -12.47 1.01
CA ARG A 212 -3.00 -11.26 1.64
C ARG A 212 -3.90 -10.81 2.79
N ARG A 213 -5.19 -10.70 2.55
CA ARG A 213 -6.18 -10.27 3.54
C ARG A 213 -6.22 -11.19 4.76
N TRP A 214 -6.25 -12.51 4.54
CA TRP A 214 -6.18 -13.49 5.62
C TRP A 214 -4.92 -13.34 6.46
N LYS A 215 -3.76 -13.14 5.84
CA LYS A 215 -2.49 -12.93 6.57
C LYS A 215 -2.51 -11.67 7.42
N ILE A 216 -3.00 -10.55 6.87
CA ILE A 216 -3.12 -9.28 7.60
C ILE A 216 -4.07 -9.46 8.78
N PHE A 217 -5.27 -10.02 8.55
CA PHE A 217 -6.25 -10.27 9.60
C PHE A 217 -5.70 -11.13 10.74
N LEU A 218 -5.06 -12.26 10.43
CA LEU A 218 -4.50 -13.16 11.45
C LEU A 218 -3.33 -12.54 12.23
N ARG A 219 -2.71 -11.49 11.71
CA ARG A 219 -1.61 -10.79 12.38
C ARG A 219 -2.04 -9.57 13.20
N ASP A 220 -3.20 -9.04 12.94
CA ASP A 220 -3.78 -7.96 13.73
C ASP A 220 -4.44 -8.52 14.98
N LYS A 221 -3.61 -8.67 16.04
CA LYS A 221 -4.08 -9.19 17.34
C LYS A 221 -5.20 -8.34 17.93
N THR A 222 -5.19 -7.03 17.70
CA THR A 222 -6.20 -6.11 18.23
C THR A 222 -7.55 -6.38 17.58
N GLN A 223 -7.59 -6.55 16.27
CA GLN A 223 -8.80 -6.92 15.55
C GLN A 223 -9.34 -8.30 15.98
N ILE A 224 -8.45 -9.29 16.09
CA ILE A 224 -8.85 -10.65 16.53
C ILE A 224 -9.45 -10.63 17.93
N ILE A 225 -8.78 -9.97 18.88
CA ILE A 225 -9.27 -9.90 20.28
C ILE A 225 -10.63 -9.20 20.33
N LEU A 226 -10.82 -8.13 19.57
CA LEU A 226 -12.08 -7.41 19.50
C LEU A 226 -13.20 -8.27 18.92
N HIS A 227 -12.94 -9.01 17.83
CA HIS A 227 -13.93 -9.91 17.22
C HIS A 227 -14.28 -11.08 18.14
N LEU A 228 -13.27 -11.72 18.75
CA LEU A 228 -13.49 -12.80 19.71
C LEU A 228 -14.20 -12.29 20.96
N GLY A 229 -13.82 -11.12 21.46
CA GLY A 229 -14.50 -10.49 22.61
C GLY A 229 -15.98 -10.27 22.32
N MET A 230 -16.32 -9.72 21.17
CA MET A 230 -17.73 -9.53 20.80
C MET A 230 -18.47 -10.86 20.57
N LEU A 231 -17.80 -11.85 19.97
CA LEU A 231 -18.40 -13.15 19.70
C LEU A 231 -18.77 -13.89 20.99
N PHE A 232 -17.95 -13.80 22.03
CA PHE A 232 -18.14 -14.53 23.29
C PHE A 232 -18.74 -13.68 24.41
N LEU A 233 -18.29 -12.44 24.58
CA LEU A 233 -18.75 -11.57 25.66
C LEU A 233 -20.22 -11.19 25.50
N PHE A 234 -20.66 -10.94 24.27
CA PHE A 234 -22.03 -10.51 24.01
C PHE A 234 -23.08 -11.59 24.35
N PRO A 235 -22.98 -12.86 23.89
CA PRO A 235 -23.89 -13.92 24.33
C PRO A 235 -23.88 -14.15 25.82
N ILE A 236 -22.72 -14.05 26.48
CA ILE A 236 -22.62 -14.18 27.95
C ILE A 236 -23.40 -13.04 28.61
N LEU A 237 -23.27 -11.82 28.16
CA LEU A 237 -23.95 -10.65 28.67
C LEU A 237 -25.47 -10.78 28.51
N VAL A 238 -25.93 -11.24 27.33
CA VAL A 238 -27.34 -11.54 27.05
C VAL A 238 -27.86 -12.63 27.96
N ALA A 239 -27.08 -13.71 28.20
CA ALA A 239 -27.46 -14.79 29.11
C ALA A 239 -27.59 -14.30 30.54
N LEU A 240 -26.65 -13.47 31.04
CA LEU A 240 -26.70 -12.88 32.36
C LEU A 240 -27.94 -12.02 32.62
N PHE A 241 -28.29 -11.17 31.65
CA PHE A 241 -29.52 -10.35 31.71
C PHE A 241 -30.79 -11.17 31.52
N GLY A 242 -30.73 -12.28 30.78
CA GLY A 242 -31.86 -13.19 30.58
C GLY A 242 -32.18 -14.08 31.80
N PHE A 243 -31.17 -14.43 32.57
CA PHE A 243 -31.37 -15.35 33.73
C PHE A 243 -32.27 -14.77 34.82
N ASP A 244 -32.19 -13.47 35.10
CA ASP A 244 -32.99 -12.82 36.15
C ASP A 244 -34.39 -12.40 35.66
N GLY A 245 -34.66 -12.43 34.36
CA GLY A 245 -35.90 -11.94 33.75
C GLY A 245 -36.85 -13.01 33.22
N ILE A 246 -36.45 -14.28 33.21
CA ILE A 246 -37.30 -15.37 32.70
C ILE A 246 -37.95 -16.08 33.87
N ASP A 247 -39.16 -15.65 34.22
CA ASP A 247 -40.02 -16.40 35.17
C ASP A 247 -40.20 -17.82 34.62
N GLN A 248 -39.82 -18.82 35.42
CA GLN A 248 -40.07 -20.21 35.05
C GLN A 248 -41.58 -20.43 34.88
N PRO A 249 -42.03 -21.09 33.80
CA PRO A 249 -43.44 -21.42 33.68
C PRO A 249 -43.88 -22.24 34.86
N LYS A 250 -44.81 -21.70 35.64
CA LYS A 250 -45.41 -22.40 36.76
C LYS A 250 -46.01 -23.70 36.28
N SER A 251 -45.57 -24.83 36.83
CA SER A 251 -46.18 -26.14 36.55
C SER A 251 -47.68 -26.12 36.87
N MET A 252 -48.51 -26.72 36.04
CA MET A 252 -49.93 -26.81 36.29
C MET A 252 -50.20 -27.46 37.65
N PRO A 253 -51.05 -26.84 38.49
CA PRO A 253 -51.48 -27.49 39.71
C PRO A 253 -52.29 -28.76 39.32
N ASN A 254 -52.08 -29.82 40.09
CA ASN A 254 -52.83 -31.09 39.90
C ASN A 254 -54.33 -30.84 39.94
N GLN A 255 -55.03 -31.31 38.92
CA GLN A 255 -56.50 -31.21 38.75
C GLN A 255 -57.23 -31.88 39.90
N THR A 256 -57.56 -31.16 40.93
CA THR A 256 -58.59 -31.58 41.91
C THR A 256 -59.36 -30.35 42.35
N ASN A 257 -60.61 -30.23 41.80
CA ASN A 257 -61.69 -29.34 42.28
C ASN A 257 -61.47 -27.83 42.32
N GLU A 258 -60.92 -27.25 41.28
CA GLU A 258 -60.87 -25.78 41.15
C GLU A 258 -62.04 -25.22 40.35
N ASN A 259 -62.59 -24.08 40.79
CA ASN A 259 -63.61 -23.29 40.09
C ASN A 259 -63.15 -22.91 38.69
N ILE A 260 -64.04 -22.91 37.72
CA ILE A 260 -63.77 -22.50 36.29
C ILE A 260 -63.09 -21.13 36.23
N ILE A 261 -63.38 -20.23 37.17
CA ILE A 261 -62.80 -18.90 37.26
C ILE A 261 -61.28 -18.96 37.58
N ASP A 262 -60.88 -19.85 38.47
CA ASP A 262 -59.48 -20.02 38.84
C ASP A 262 -58.61 -20.62 37.73
N GLN A 263 -59.22 -21.55 36.95
CA GLN A 263 -58.61 -22.10 35.74
C GLN A 263 -58.43 -21.02 34.65
N LEU A 264 -59.41 -20.14 34.45
CA LEU A 264 -59.35 -19.07 33.50
C LEU A 264 -58.28 -18.03 33.92
N ASN A 265 -58.23 -17.62 35.18
CA ASN A 265 -57.22 -16.71 35.70
C ASN A 265 -55.80 -17.28 35.58
N TYR A 266 -55.64 -18.59 35.81
CA TYR A 266 -54.39 -19.29 35.60
C TYR A 266 -53.97 -19.27 34.11
N GLN A 267 -54.84 -19.60 33.17
CA GLN A 267 -54.56 -19.55 31.72
C GLN A 267 -54.20 -18.16 31.26
N VAL A 268 -54.89 -17.12 31.76
CA VAL A 268 -54.57 -15.72 31.50
C VAL A 268 -53.16 -15.32 31.99
N SER A 269 -52.82 -15.73 33.21
CA SER A 269 -51.52 -15.44 33.81
C SER A 269 -50.38 -16.15 33.07
N VAL A 270 -50.56 -17.39 32.64
CA VAL A 270 -49.60 -18.16 31.83
C VAL A 270 -49.45 -17.50 30.45
N SER A 271 -50.53 -17.13 29.80
CA SER A 271 -50.51 -16.46 28.54
C SER A 271 -49.78 -15.10 28.59
N GLN A 272 -50.04 -14.32 29.63
CA GLN A 272 -49.31 -13.04 29.86
C GLN A 272 -47.81 -13.27 30.11
N SER A 273 -47.42 -14.30 30.87
CA SER A 273 -46.02 -14.63 31.09
C SER A 273 -45.33 -15.08 29.78
N HIS A 274 -45.99 -15.90 28.96
CA HIS A 274 -45.47 -16.29 27.62
C HIS A 274 -45.27 -15.09 26.69
N VAL A 275 -46.22 -14.13 26.67
CA VAL A 275 -46.11 -12.92 25.86
C VAL A 275 -44.94 -12.07 26.36
N LYS A 276 -44.79 -11.93 27.67
CA LYS A 276 -43.67 -11.14 28.27
C LYS A 276 -42.31 -11.78 27.96
N ILE A 277 -42.19 -13.10 28.12
CA ILE A 277 -40.97 -13.84 27.77
C ILE A 277 -40.68 -13.72 26.25
N GLY A 278 -41.69 -13.92 25.41
CA GLY A 278 -41.54 -13.78 23.95
C GLY A 278 -41.09 -12.38 23.54
N SER A 279 -41.61 -11.33 24.15
CA SER A 279 -41.20 -9.95 23.86
C SER A 279 -39.78 -9.64 24.29
N LEU A 280 -39.33 -10.18 25.45
CA LEU A 280 -37.95 -10.06 25.92
C LEU A 280 -36.96 -10.76 24.98
N ILE A 281 -37.26 -12.02 24.58
CA ILE A 281 -36.41 -12.77 23.66
C ILE A 281 -36.34 -12.04 22.32
N SER A 282 -37.45 -11.59 21.76
CA SER A 282 -37.49 -10.81 20.51
C SER A 282 -36.70 -9.53 20.60
N GLY A 283 -36.78 -8.79 21.70
CA GLY A 283 -36.00 -7.59 21.96
C GLY A 283 -34.50 -7.83 22.01
N LEU A 284 -34.07 -8.91 22.67
CA LEU A 284 -32.66 -9.32 22.76
C LEU A 284 -32.12 -9.72 21.39
N VAL A 285 -32.86 -10.52 20.63
CA VAL A 285 -32.46 -10.92 19.26
C VAL A 285 -32.35 -9.68 18.33
N MET A 286 -33.33 -8.79 18.38
CA MET A 286 -33.31 -7.56 17.59
C MET A 286 -32.12 -6.68 17.96
N PHE A 287 -31.83 -6.52 19.25
CA PHE A 287 -30.67 -5.76 19.72
C PHE A 287 -29.35 -6.38 19.26
N GLN A 288 -29.24 -7.72 19.30
CA GLN A 288 -28.08 -8.45 18.78
C GLN A 288 -27.87 -8.21 17.28
N VAL A 289 -28.90 -8.28 16.49
CA VAL A 289 -28.86 -8.05 15.04
C VAL A 289 -28.40 -6.61 14.74
N ILE A 290 -28.96 -5.62 15.45
CA ILE A 290 -28.58 -4.21 15.28
C ILE A 290 -27.10 -4.01 15.61
N LEU A 291 -26.61 -4.54 16.74
CA LEU A 291 -25.21 -4.41 17.14
C LEU A 291 -24.25 -5.08 16.13
N LEU A 292 -24.57 -6.29 15.68
CA LEU A 292 -23.78 -6.98 14.65
C LEU A 292 -23.74 -6.21 13.34
N THR A 293 -24.86 -5.64 12.93
CA THR A 293 -24.95 -4.83 11.71
C THR A 293 -24.12 -3.54 11.81
N LEU A 294 -24.23 -2.83 12.95
CA LEU A 294 -23.43 -1.61 13.19
C LEU A 294 -21.94 -1.94 13.22
N MET A 295 -21.56 -3.05 13.84
CA MET A 295 -20.17 -3.48 13.90
C MET A 295 -19.62 -3.83 12.52
N ALA A 296 -20.37 -4.60 11.72
CA ALA A 296 -20.00 -4.97 10.37
C ALA A 296 -19.84 -3.74 9.48
N SER A 297 -20.77 -2.79 9.56
CA SER A 297 -20.73 -1.53 8.81
C SER A 297 -19.52 -0.67 9.18
N ASN A 298 -19.23 -0.51 10.47
CA ASN A 298 -18.07 0.27 10.93
C ASN A 298 -16.73 -0.36 10.51
N ASN A 299 -16.61 -1.68 10.59
CA ASN A 299 -15.40 -2.39 10.17
C ASN A 299 -15.18 -2.26 8.66
N SER A 300 -16.20 -2.53 7.86
CA SER A 300 -16.13 -2.47 6.40
C SER A 300 -15.75 -1.08 5.89
N SER A 301 -16.32 -0.03 6.49
CA SER A 301 -16.02 1.36 6.16
C SER A 301 -14.54 1.72 6.42
N ARG A 302 -13.98 1.30 7.55
CA ARG A 302 -12.57 1.58 7.89
C ARG A 302 -11.59 0.84 7.01
N GLU A 303 -11.91 -0.38 6.63
CA GLU A 303 -11.06 -1.21 5.77
C GLU A 303 -10.91 -0.61 4.38
N ILE A 304 -12.01 -0.22 3.75
CA ILE A 304 -11.99 0.41 2.42
C ILE A 304 -11.26 1.76 2.47
N ALA A 305 -11.54 2.60 3.49
CA ALA A 305 -10.91 3.91 3.62
C ALA A 305 -9.40 3.81 3.88
N GLY A 306 -8.96 2.85 4.72
CA GLY A 306 -7.55 2.64 5.06
C GLY A 306 -6.72 2.08 3.90
N GLU A 307 -7.33 1.33 3.00
CA GLU A 307 -6.65 0.72 1.85
C GLU A 307 -6.72 1.56 0.56
N ARG A 308 -7.44 2.70 0.56
CA ARG A 308 -7.72 3.49 -0.64
C ARG A 308 -6.46 3.86 -1.41
N GLU A 309 -5.42 4.34 -0.74
CA GLU A 309 -4.16 4.73 -1.39
C GLU A 309 -3.44 3.54 -2.04
N ILE A 310 -3.45 2.39 -1.34
CA ILE A 310 -2.85 1.15 -1.86
C ILE A 310 -3.65 0.66 -3.07
N LEU A 311 -4.97 0.68 -2.97
CA LEU A 311 -5.87 0.27 -4.05
C LEU A 311 -5.71 1.14 -5.30
N GLU A 312 -5.64 2.46 -5.14
CA GLU A 312 -5.40 3.38 -6.26
C GLU A 312 -4.07 3.06 -6.95
N LYS A 313 -3.01 2.83 -6.19
CA LYS A 313 -1.71 2.43 -6.74
C LYS A 313 -1.76 1.07 -7.46
N GLU A 314 -2.40 0.07 -6.87
CA GLU A 314 -2.54 -1.26 -7.47
C GLU A 314 -3.39 -1.23 -8.75
N LYS A 315 -4.43 -0.36 -8.82
CA LYS A 315 -5.20 -0.11 -10.05
C LYS A 315 -4.32 0.40 -11.18
N PHE A 316 -3.51 1.42 -10.92
CA PHE A 316 -2.54 1.92 -11.93
C PHE A 316 -1.54 0.86 -12.35
N SER A 317 -1.26 -0.10 -11.49
CA SER A 317 -0.34 -1.21 -11.75
C SER A 317 -0.98 -2.42 -12.43
N GLY A 318 -2.26 -2.35 -12.84
CA GLY A 318 -2.95 -3.40 -13.58
C GLY A 318 -3.86 -4.31 -12.76
N LEU A 319 -4.25 -3.91 -11.56
CA LEU A 319 -5.25 -4.64 -10.78
C LEU A 319 -6.64 -4.53 -11.42
N HIS A 320 -7.30 -5.66 -11.67
CA HIS A 320 -8.71 -5.70 -12.07
C HIS A 320 -9.61 -5.35 -10.88
N ILE A 321 -10.47 -4.35 -11.04
CA ILE A 321 -11.38 -3.89 -9.98
C ILE A 321 -12.31 -5.03 -9.51
N SER A 322 -12.78 -5.89 -10.42
CA SER A 322 -13.57 -7.07 -10.08
C SER A 322 -12.88 -7.99 -9.08
N SER A 323 -11.56 -8.17 -9.18
CA SER A 323 -10.78 -9.03 -8.27
C SER A 323 -10.69 -8.47 -6.85
N TYR A 324 -10.93 -7.18 -6.68
CA TYR A 324 -10.92 -6.53 -5.37
C TYR A 324 -12.30 -6.51 -4.71
N ILE A 325 -13.38 -6.40 -5.51
CA ILE A 325 -14.76 -6.29 -5.00
C ILE A 325 -15.32 -7.65 -4.56
N PHE A 326 -14.94 -8.73 -5.24
CA PHE A 326 -15.39 -10.11 -4.93
C PHE A 326 -14.40 -10.82 -3.99
#